data_311076cc4c7372704903dbe48560698c
#
_entry.id   311076cc4c7372704903dbe48560698c
#
_cell.length_a   1.000
_cell.length_b   1.000
_cell.length_c   1.000
_cell.angle_alpha   90.00
_cell.angle_beta   90.00
_cell.angle_gamma   90.00
#
_symmetry.space_group_name_H-M   'P 1'
#
loop_
_entity.id
_entity.type
_entity.pdbx_description
1 polymer ?
#
loop_
_entity_poly.entity_id
_entity_poly.type
_entity_poly.pdbx_seq_one_letter_code
_entity_poly.pdbx_strand_id
1 'polypeptide(L)'
;MKKLIISSLILSMLAMPSMAASLYAPFVPAYTASNGAIVSVKSDLDVINYKDNAVEIILKTQINDPSKPYITRKTNHFYYVLDPRGSGIPYAVLYRVDRYTNMARNSATVLDGSVTPTPIVPLVEGSDEYKLSTYAFKFAVESGKMAKAKAKSK
;
A
#
# COMPACT_ATOMS: atom_id res chain seq x y z
N MET A 1 21.63 -6.59 13.83
CA MET A 1 20.47 -6.87 14.69
C MET A 1 19.18 -6.12 14.31
N LYS A 2 19.21 -5.06 13.51
CA LYS A 2 17.98 -4.34 13.10
C LYS A 2 17.14 -5.05 12.02
N LYS A 3 17.66 -6.05 11.32
CA LYS A 3 16.95 -6.78 10.25
C LYS A 3 16.00 -7.87 10.76
N LEU A 4 16.15 -8.35 11.98
CA LEU A 4 15.33 -9.45 12.51
C LEU A 4 13.95 -8.98 13.03
N ILE A 5 13.84 -7.73 13.49
CA ILE A 5 12.60 -7.20 14.10
C ILE A 5 11.53 -6.94 13.03
N ILE A 6 11.95 -6.55 11.81
CA ILE A 6 11.01 -6.28 10.70
C ILE A 6 10.43 -7.59 10.15
N SER A 7 11.21 -8.67 10.15
CA SER A 7 10.73 -9.98 9.69
C SER A 7 9.69 -10.60 10.62
N SER A 8 9.82 -10.42 11.93
CA SER A 8 8.86 -11.00 12.89
C SER A 8 7.51 -10.29 12.91
N LEU A 9 7.50 -8.98 12.68
CA LEU A 9 6.24 -8.21 12.63
C LEU A 9 5.42 -8.54 11.37
N ILE A 10 6.09 -8.81 10.25
CA ILE A 10 5.44 -9.18 8.99
C ILE A 10 4.91 -10.61 9.05
N LEU A 11 5.60 -11.51 9.75
CA LEU A 11 5.18 -12.91 9.87
C LEU A 11 3.93 -13.07 10.76
N SER A 12 3.77 -12.23 11.79
CA SER A 12 2.58 -12.26 12.65
C SER A 12 1.32 -11.75 11.96
N MET A 13 1.43 -10.92 10.92
CA MET A 13 0.29 -10.47 10.12
C MET A 13 -0.21 -11.51 9.11
N LEU A 14 0.64 -12.46 8.71
CA LEU A 14 0.27 -13.53 7.77
C LEU A 14 -0.48 -14.69 8.43
N ALA A 15 -0.47 -14.77 9.77
CA ALA A 15 -1.13 -15.82 10.54
C ALA A 15 -2.59 -15.49 10.93
N MET A 16 -3.17 -14.40 10.42
CA MET A 16 -4.58 -14.11 10.66
C MET A 16 -5.46 -15.04 9.80
N PRO A 17 -6.45 -15.72 10.39
CA PRO A 17 -7.37 -16.57 9.64
C PRO A 17 -8.05 -15.75 8.56
N SER A 18 -8.21 -16.35 7.38
CA SER A 18 -8.98 -15.79 6.26
C SER A 18 -10.42 -15.57 6.71
N MET A 19 -10.69 -14.40 7.30
CA MET A 19 -12.08 -14.01 7.51
C MET A 19 -12.70 -13.79 6.15
N ALA A 20 -13.85 -14.43 5.96
CA ALA A 20 -14.66 -14.36 4.75
C ALA A 20 -14.68 -12.93 4.21
N ALA A 21 -14.47 -12.79 2.89
CA ALA A 21 -14.42 -11.53 2.19
C ALA A 21 -15.64 -10.67 2.54
N SER A 22 -15.50 -9.84 3.56
CA SER A 22 -16.43 -8.77 3.84
C SER A 22 -16.28 -7.75 2.71
N LEU A 23 -17.40 -7.27 2.16
CA LEU A 23 -17.44 -6.12 1.23
C LEU A 23 -16.65 -4.89 1.76
N TYR A 24 -16.27 -4.91 3.02
CA TYR A 24 -15.47 -3.91 3.73
C TYR A 24 -14.29 -4.60 4.44
N ALA A 25 -13.26 -4.97 3.68
CA ALA A 25 -12.02 -5.42 4.30
C ALA A 25 -11.54 -4.35 5.31
N PRO A 26 -11.29 -4.71 6.59
CA PRO A 26 -10.85 -3.75 7.58
C PRO A 26 -9.45 -3.21 7.24
N PHE A 27 -9.16 -2.01 7.74
CA PHE A 27 -7.80 -1.51 7.75
C PHE A 27 -7.00 -2.24 8.83
N VAL A 28 -5.88 -2.82 8.46
CA VAL A 28 -4.98 -3.55 9.35
C VAL A 28 -3.70 -2.73 9.54
N PRO A 29 -3.23 -2.51 10.78
CA PRO A 29 -1.98 -1.79 11.02
C PRO A 29 -0.81 -2.44 10.29
N ALA A 30 -0.08 -1.66 9.51
CA ALA A 30 1.08 -2.10 8.75
C ALA A 30 2.40 -1.69 9.42
N TYR A 31 2.51 -0.44 9.84
CA TYR A 31 3.69 0.09 10.53
C TYR A 31 3.37 1.39 11.26
N THR A 32 4.32 1.81 12.11
CA THR A 32 4.30 3.14 12.73
C THR A 32 5.29 4.03 11.98
N ALA A 33 4.82 5.16 11.50
CA ALA A 33 5.63 6.17 10.81
C ALA A 33 6.60 6.86 11.78
N SER A 34 7.57 7.59 11.23
CA SER A 34 8.61 8.29 12.01
C SER A 34 8.04 9.35 12.97
N ASN A 35 6.89 9.91 12.67
CA ASN A 35 6.17 10.88 13.52
C ASN A 35 5.23 10.23 14.54
N GLY A 36 5.25 8.90 14.70
CA GLY A 36 4.37 8.15 15.59
C GLY A 36 2.97 7.84 15.03
N ALA A 37 2.66 8.23 13.82
CA ALA A 37 1.38 7.91 13.19
C ALA A 37 1.30 6.40 12.85
N ILE A 38 0.14 5.79 13.13
CA ILE A 38 -0.13 4.41 12.74
C ILE A 38 -0.67 4.40 11.32
N VAL A 39 0.06 3.73 10.43
CA VAL A 39 -0.36 3.51 9.04
C VAL A 39 -0.98 2.13 8.92
N SER A 40 -2.24 2.10 8.54
CA SER A 40 -3.01 0.87 8.31
C SER A 40 -3.33 0.73 6.82
N VAL A 41 -3.43 -0.49 6.35
CA VAL A 41 -3.66 -0.84 4.94
C VAL A 41 -4.90 -1.70 4.79
N LYS A 42 -5.57 -1.60 3.64
CA LYS A 42 -6.55 -2.61 3.22
C LYS A 42 -5.87 -3.77 2.53
N SER A 43 -6.30 -4.98 2.86
CA SER A 43 -5.81 -6.22 2.24
C SER A 43 -6.37 -6.51 0.84
N ASP A 44 -7.30 -5.70 0.37
CA ASP A 44 -7.97 -5.82 -0.94
C ASP A 44 -7.32 -4.98 -2.04
N LEU A 45 -5.98 -4.85 -2.00
CA LEU A 45 -5.24 -4.12 -3.04
C LEU A 45 -5.49 -4.68 -4.44
N ASP A 46 -5.49 -3.79 -5.43
CA ASP A 46 -5.62 -4.12 -6.84
C ASP A 46 -4.24 -4.16 -7.52
N VAL A 47 -4.07 -5.11 -8.43
CA VAL A 47 -2.86 -5.24 -9.25
C VAL A 47 -3.24 -5.16 -10.72
N ILE A 48 -2.63 -4.21 -11.43
CA ILE A 48 -2.84 -3.97 -12.85
C ILE A 48 -1.51 -4.18 -13.58
N ASN A 49 -1.52 -5.03 -14.59
CA ASN A 49 -0.36 -5.23 -15.45
C ASN A 49 -0.47 -4.31 -16.68
N TYR A 50 0.46 -3.38 -16.83
CA TYR A 50 0.41 -2.41 -17.93
C TYR A 50 1.11 -2.89 -19.20
N LYS A 51 2.27 -3.51 -19.05
CA LYS A 51 3.12 -4.04 -20.13
C LYS A 51 4.03 -5.09 -19.53
N ASP A 52 4.85 -5.71 -20.36
CA ASP A 52 5.70 -6.84 -19.99
C ASP A 52 6.54 -6.62 -18.72
N ASN A 53 6.94 -5.38 -18.42
CA ASN A 53 7.79 -5.06 -17.28
C ASN A 53 7.26 -3.91 -16.40
N ALA A 54 5.97 -3.61 -16.47
CA ALA A 54 5.37 -2.54 -15.67
C ALA A 54 4.10 -3.01 -14.96
N VAL A 55 4.04 -2.82 -13.65
CA VAL A 55 2.92 -3.21 -12.80
C VAL A 55 2.47 -2.02 -11.96
N GLU A 56 1.18 -1.76 -11.91
CA GLU A 56 0.59 -0.82 -10.96
C GLU A 56 -0.07 -1.60 -9.81
N ILE A 57 0.18 -1.16 -8.59
CA ILE A 57 -0.53 -1.62 -7.41
C ILE A 57 -1.27 -0.44 -6.79
N ILE A 58 -2.58 -0.62 -6.61
CA ILE A 58 -3.45 0.37 -5.96
C ILE A 58 -3.69 -0.10 -4.53
N LEU A 59 -3.27 0.70 -3.57
CA LEU A 59 -3.38 0.40 -2.14
C LEU A 59 -4.11 1.52 -1.40
N LYS A 60 -5.16 1.17 -0.67
CA LYS A 60 -5.86 2.10 0.22
C LYS A 60 -5.23 2.06 1.60
N THR A 61 -4.92 3.24 2.14
CA THR A 61 -4.33 3.40 3.47
C THR A 61 -5.16 4.30 4.37
N GLN A 62 -5.03 4.08 5.66
CA GLN A 62 -5.56 4.93 6.71
C GLN A 62 -4.42 5.32 7.65
N ILE A 63 -4.26 6.62 7.87
CA ILE A 63 -3.22 7.19 8.72
C ILE A 63 -3.89 7.77 9.96
N ASN A 64 -3.54 7.22 11.11
CA ASN A 64 -3.98 7.70 12.41
C ASN A 64 -2.80 8.39 13.11
N ASP A 65 -2.70 9.69 12.92
CA ASP A 65 -1.70 10.53 13.58
C ASP A 65 -2.30 11.07 14.89
N PRO A 66 -1.71 10.73 16.06
CA PRO A 66 -2.26 11.15 17.35
C PRO A 66 -2.23 12.67 17.54
N SER A 67 -1.38 13.39 16.81
CA SER A 67 -1.32 14.87 16.85
C SER A 67 -2.44 15.57 16.09
N LYS A 68 -3.23 14.82 15.30
CA LYS A 68 -4.30 15.36 14.46
C LYS A 68 -5.69 15.01 15.01
N PRO A 69 -6.68 15.90 14.89
CA PRO A 69 -8.06 15.61 15.31
C PRO A 69 -8.83 14.73 14.31
N TYR A 70 -8.21 14.32 13.22
CA TYR A 70 -8.79 13.56 12.13
C TYR A 70 -7.95 12.34 11.75
N ILE A 71 -8.54 11.45 10.98
CA ILE A 71 -7.90 10.32 10.32
C ILE A 71 -7.80 10.63 8.83
N THR A 72 -6.65 10.38 8.22
CA THR A 72 -6.44 10.55 6.78
C THR A 72 -6.56 9.22 6.06
N ARG A 73 -7.37 9.16 5.01
CA ARG A 73 -7.42 8.02 4.07
C ARG A 73 -6.84 8.43 2.73
N LYS A 74 -6.04 7.55 2.13
CA LYS A 74 -5.43 7.77 0.82
C LYS A 74 -5.66 6.56 -0.07
N THR A 75 -5.84 6.83 -1.37
CA THR A 75 -5.69 5.82 -2.43
C THR A 75 -4.33 6.07 -3.07
N ASN A 76 -3.42 5.13 -2.88
CA ASN A 76 -2.04 5.21 -3.33
C ASN A 76 -1.87 4.36 -4.58
N HIS A 77 -1.19 4.89 -5.57
CA HIS A 77 -0.81 4.20 -6.79
C HIS A 77 0.71 4.07 -6.84
N PHE A 78 1.18 2.84 -6.86
CA PHE A 78 2.59 2.51 -6.99
C PHE A 78 2.82 1.86 -8.35
N TYR A 79 3.71 2.45 -9.15
CA TYR A 79 4.10 1.94 -10.46
C TYR A 79 5.48 1.32 -10.35
N TYR A 80 5.55 0.01 -10.50
CA TYR A 80 6.80 -0.75 -10.42
C TYR A 80 7.31 -1.02 -11.81
N VAL A 81 8.56 -0.65 -12.05
CA VAL A 81 9.29 -1.04 -13.25
C VAL A 81 10.14 -2.25 -12.88
N LEU A 82 9.80 -3.40 -13.45
CA LEU A 82 10.47 -4.67 -13.17
C LEU A 82 11.71 -4.86 -14.05
N ASP A 83 12.70 -5.59 -13.54
CA ASP A 83 13.88 -5.95 -14.29
C ASP A 83 13.49 -6.75 -15.55
N PRO A 84 13.82 -6.27 -16.75
CA PRO A 84 13.51 -6.96 -18.01
C PRO A 84 14.18 -8.34 -18.13
N ARG A 85 15.24 -8.60 -17.33
CA ARG A 85 15.91 -9.90 -17.26
C ARG A 85 15.11 -10.97 -16.51
N GLY A 86 13.93 -10.60 -15.99
CA GLY A 86 13.01 -11.56 -15.39
C GLY A 86 13.29 -11.92 -13.93
N SER A 87 14.13 -11.18 -13.21
CA SER A 87 14.34 -11.38 -11.77
C SER A 87 13.07 -11.15 -10.93
N GLY A 88 12.07 -10.47 -11.50
CA GLY A 88 10.83 -10.11 -10.79
C GLY A 88 11.01 -9.03 -9.72
N ILE A 89 12.21 -8.48 -9.57
CA ILE A 89 12.53 -7.44 -8.60
C ILE A 89 12.30 -6.07 -9.23
N PRO A 90 11.57 -5.14 -8.58
CA PRO A 90 11.47 -3.78 -9.06
C PRO A 90 12.82 -3.07 -8.96
N TYR A 91 13.24 -2.39 -10.03
CA TYR A 91 14.42 -1.53 -10.00
C TYR A 91 14.05 -0.04 -9.89
N ALA A 92 12.79 0.30 -10.14
CA ALA A 92 12.27 1.65 -9.94
C ALA A 92 10.82 1.59 -9.49
N VAL A 93 10.43 2.52 -8.64
CA VAL A 93 9.04 2.69 -8.20
C VAL A 93 8.66 4.15 -8.34
N LEU A 94 7.57 4.40 -9.04
CA LEU A 94 6.94 5.71 -9.13
C LEU A 94 5.67 5.71 -8.28
N TYR A 95 5.25 6.87 -7.83
CA TYR A 95 4.16 7.01 -6.88
C TYR A 95 3.29 8.23 -7.16
N ARG A 96 1.99 8.09 -6.91
CA ARG A 96 1.05 9.20 -6.78
C ARG A 96 -0.05 8.88 -5.77
N VAL A 97 -0.69 9.91 -5.25
CA VAL A 97 -1.97 9.81 -4.53
C VAL A 97 -3.09 10.16 -5.50
N ASP A 98 -4.08 9.30 -5.62
CA ASP A 98 -5.24 9.54 -6.48
C ASP A 98 -6.38 10.19 -5.69
N ARG A 99 -6.60 9.75 -4.47
CA ARG A 99 -7.62 10.29 -3.57
C ARG A 99 -7.05 10.46 -2.17
N TYR A 100 -7.41 11.58 -1.56
CA TYR A 100 -7.08 11.94 -0.20
C TYR A 100 -8.34 12.41 0.52
N THR A 101 -8.57 11.96 1.75
CA THR A 101 -9.74 12.34 2.54
C THR A 101 -9.38 12.40 4.02
N ASN A 102 -9.66 13.53 4.66
CA ASN A 102 -9.64 13.66 6.11
C ASN A 102 -11.03 13.41 6.67
N MET A 103 -11.13 12.55 7.65
CA MET A 103 -12.38 12.17 8.30
C MET A 103 -12.31 12.46 9.79
N ALA A 104 -13.40 12.91 10.38
CA ALA A 104 -13.49 13.07 11.83
C ALA A 104 -13.21 11.74 12.53
N ARG A 105 -12.46 11.79 13.64
CA ARG A 105 -11.97 10.60 14.34
C ARG A 105 -13.10 9.74 14.92
N ASN A 106 -14.18 10.37 15.34
CA ASN A 106 -15.31 9.72 16.05
C ASN A 106 -16.59 9.60 15.19
N SER A 107 -16.51 9.91 13.91
CA SER A 107 -17.67 9.82 13.01
C SER A 107 -17.20 9.55 11.58
N ALA A 108 -18.13 9.15 10.71
CA ALA A 108 -17.84 9.00 9.28
C ALA A 108 -17.85 10.33 8.51
N THR A 109 -17.84 11.48 9.20
CA THR A 109 -17.92 12.80 8.59
C THR A 109 -16.62 13.13 7.87
N VAL A 110 -16.71 13.43 6.60
CA VAL A 110 -15.60 13.95 5.79
C VAL A 110 -15.39 15.42 6.13
N LEU A 111 -14.17 15.75 6.57
CA LEU A 111 -13.79 17.11 6.92
C LEU A 111 -13.18 17.84 5.73
N ASP A 112 -12.36 17.11 4.97
CA ASP A 112 -11.68 17.62 3.78
C ASP A 112 -11.31 16.46 2.87
N GLY A 113 -11.24 16.72 1.56
CA GLY A 113 -10.87 15.70 0.59
C GLY A 113 -10.50 16.25 -0.77
N SER A 114 -9.62 15.56 -1.45
CA SER A 114 -9.26 15.81 -2.84
C SER A 114 -9.41 14.54 -3.67
N VAL A 115 -9.95 14.71 -4.86
CA VAL A 115 -10.04 13.65 -5.88
C VAL A 115 -9.10 13.92 -7.05
N THR A 116 -8.36 15.03 -7.00
CA THR A 116 -7.38 15.36 -8.05
C THR A 116 -6.12 14.55 -7.82
N PRO A 117 -5.71 13.71 -8.79
CA PRO A 117 -4.48 12.95 -8.68
C PRO A 117 -3.27 13.87 -8.54
N THR A 118 -2.36 13.51 -7.64
CA THR A 118 -1.06 14.20 -7.55
C THR A 118 -0.18 13.85 -8.76
N PRO A 119 0.84 14.65 -9.08
CA PRO A 119 1.83 14.27 -10.08
C PRO A 119 2.49 12.92 -9.72
N ILE A 120 2.89 12.16 -10.75
CA ILE A 120 3.66 10.94 -10.57
C ILE A 120 5.11 11.34 -10.27
N VAL A 121 5.64 10.84 -9.17
CA VAL A 121 7.01 11.15 -8.72
C VAL A 121 7.78 9.86 -8.41
N PRO A 122 9.10 9.83 -8.59
CA PRO A 122 9.93 8.72 -8.12
C PRO A 122 9.88 8.63 -6.59
N LEU A 123 9.87 7.41 -6.06
CA LEU A 123 9.99 7.19 -4.62
C LEU A 123 11.43 7.25 -4.17
N VAL A 124 11.65 7.95 -3.06
CA VAL A 124 12.94 8.03 -2.40
C VAL A 124 13.09 6.85 -1.44
N GLU A 125 14.18 6.10 -1.58
CA GLU A 125 14.50 4.99 -0.69
C GLU A 125 14.57 5.46 0.77
N GLY A 126 13.99 4.68 1.67
CA GLY A 126 13.92 4.98 3.10
C GLY A 126 12.75 5.88 3.51
N SER A 127 12.01 6.49 2.59
CA SER A 127 10.78 7.23 2.91
C SER A 127 9.67 6.29 3.41
N ASP A 128 8.66 6.84 4.08
CA ASP A 128 7.52 6.05 4.55
C ASP A 128 6.70 5.49 3.38
N GLU A 129 6.56 6.26 2.29
CA GLU A 129 5.92 5.80 1.05
C GLU A 129 6.71 4.67 0.37
N TYR A 130 8.04 4.69 0.46
CA TYR A 130 8.88 3.59 -0.05
C TYR A 130 8.66 2.30 0.74
N LYS A 131 8.58 2.39 2.08
CA LYS A 131 8.25 1.23 2.93
C LYS A 131 6.88 0.66 2.57
N LEU A 132 5.90 1.55 2.35
CA LEU A 132 4.56 1.17 1.95
C LEU A 132 4.54 0.48 0.58
N SER A 133 5.33 0.97 -0.39
CA SER A 133 5.47 0.35 -1.70
C SER A 133 6.08 -1.04 -1.62
N THR A 134 7.09 -1.23 -0.78
CA THR A 134 7.73 -2.53 -0.54
C THR A 134 6.73 -3.52 0.07
N TYR A 135 5.94 -3.08 1.03
CA TYR A 135 4.86 -3.88 1.61
C TYR A 135 3.83 -4.29 0.55
N ALA A 136 3.34 -3.33 -0.25
CA ALA A 136 2.33 -3.58 -1.27
C ALA A 136 2.81 -4.59 -2.32
N PHE A 137 4.05 -4.47 -2.78
CA PHE A 137 4.64 -5.39 -3.75
C PHE A 137 4.78 -6.81 -3.18
N LYS A 138 5.34 -6.94 -1.98
CA LYS A 138 5.50 -8.22 -1.29
C LYS A 138 4.14 -8.90 -1.10
N PHE A 139 3.14 -8.17 -0.62
CA PHE A 139 1.80 -8.70 -0.42
C PHE A 139 1.15 -9.14 -1.74
N ALA A 140 1.32 -8.39 -2.83
CA ALA A 140 0.79 -8.76 -4.15
C ALA A 140 1.41 -10.05 -4.69
N VAL A 141 2.70 -10.27 -4.44
CA VAL A 141 3.39 -11.52 -4.81
C VAL A 141 2.90 -12.69 -3.96
N GLU A 142 2.94 -12.55 -2.64
CA GLU A 142 2.59 -13.62 -1.69
C GLU A 142 1.11 -14.04 -1.77
N SER A 143 0.21 -13.09 -2.03
CA SER A 143 -1.22 -13.37 -2.22
C SER A 143 -1.59 -13.96 -3.59
N GLY A 144 -0.63 -14.10 -4.49
CA GLY A 144 -0.85 -14.56 -5.87
C GLY A 144 -1.54 -13.55 -6.79
N LYS A 145 -1.82 -12.33 -6.32
CA LYS A 145 -2.46 -11.28 -7.14
C LYS A 145 -1.58 -10.86 -8.31
N MET A 146 -0.26 -10.82 -8.12
CA MET A 146 0.69 -10.53 -9.18
C MET A 146 0.62 -11.56 -10.32
N ALA A 147 0.60 -12.85 -9.97
CA ALA A 147 0.49 -13.93 -10.96
C ALA A 147 -0.85 -13.88 -11.72
N LYS A 148 -1.95 -13.60 -11.02
CA LYS A 148 -3.28 -13.43 -11.64
C LYS A 148 -3.34 -12.24 -12.59
N ALA A 149 -2.73 -11.12 -12.26
CA ALA A 149 -2.67 -9.94 -13.13
C ALA A 149 -1.89 -10.24 -14.42
N LYS A 150 -0.74 -10.91 -14.33
CA LYS A 150 0.05 -11.35 -15.49
C LYS A 150 -0.71 -12.32 -16.40
N ALA A 151 -1.51 -13.23 -15.85
CA ALA A 151 -2.29 -14.17 -16.63
C ALA A 151 -3.42 -13.50 -17.42
N LYS A 152 -3.98 -12.39 -16.94
CA LYS A 152 -5.05 -11.64 -17.63
C LYS A 152 -4.56 -10.78 -18.79
N SER A 153 -3.26 -10.51 -18.87
CA SER A 153 -2.67 -9.64 -19.90
C SER A 153 -2.17 -10.40 -21.15
N LYS A 154 -2.34 -11.71 -21.18
CA LYS A 154 -2.10 -12.61 -22.33
C LYS A 154 -3.40 -12.88 -23.06
#